data_cf7fdb2fbf5772dd21ccc931d9ed7a0e
#
_entry.id   cf7fdb2fbf5772dd21ccc931d9ed7a0e
#
_cell.length_a   1.000
_cell.length_b   1.000
_cell.length_c   1.000
_cell.angle_alpha   90.00
_cell.angle_beta   90.00
_cell.angle_gamma   90.00
#
_symmetry.space_group_name_H-M   'P 1'
#
loop_
_entity.id
_entity.type
_entity.pdbx_description
1 polymer ?
#
loop_
_entity_poly.entity_id
_entity_poly.type
_entity_poly.pdbx_seq_one_letter_code
_entity_poly.pdbx_strand_id
1 'polypeptide(L)'
;MSTSTFNRRWAGVILEALSRHGVRHLCIAPGSRSTPLTLAAAQHPAFTPHTHFDERGLGHLALGLAKASGEPVAVIVTSGTAVANLYPAVIEAGLTGEKLVVITADRPPELIDCGANQAIRQHTIFGSHPAATLDLPRPTPSIPAAWLISAIDEKMGALKAGALHINTPFAEPLYGELDETDLTWQQAPGEWWQTTTPWLRYENAQAVSAQADWPFWREQRGVVLAGRLTAQEGEAVAQWAARLGWPLIGDVLSQTGQPLPCADLWLAHPRAAALLAQAQIVVQFGGSLTGKRVLQWQSECRPQEYWIVDPLSGRLDPAHHRGRRIVADICDWLEHHPAHPMMPWAEPLEGLAAQTQRIVARDLTEWGEAQVAYRLPELLPADGQLFLGNSLTVRLVDALAQLPAGYPVYGNRGASGIDGLVSTAAGVQRANGKPTLAVLGDLSTLYDLNALALLRDAPAPFVLIVVNNNGGQIFSMLPTPAREREKFYCMPQNVSFAPAAAMFSLNYDAPESLAALKETMTHAWSSSVATVIELRVPETAGAQVFQRLLKAVCA
;
A
#
# COMPACT_ATOMS: atom_id res chain seq x y z
N MET A 1 -19.84 16.32 36.78
CA MET A 1 -19.76 15.72 35.43
C MET A 1 -19.81 14.21 35.54
N SER A 2 -20.64 13.51 34.76
CA SER A 2 -20.71 12.04 34.75
C SER A 2 -19.49 11.42 34.09
N THR A 3 -19.17 10.14 34.39
CA THR A 3 -18.06 9.43 33.73
C THR A 3 -18.26 9.34 32.23
N SER A 4 -19.48 9.08 31.76
CA SER A 4 -19.78 9.01 30.31
C SER A 4 -19.53 10.34 29.60
N THR A 5 -19.98 11.45 30.17
CA THR A 5 -19.70 12.80 29.65
C THR A 5 -18.20 13.07 29.60
N PHE A 6 -17.47 12.76 30.68
CA PHE A 6 -16.03 13.00 30.73
C PHE A 6 -15.24 12.14 29.74
N ASN A 7 -15.60 10.87 29.59
CA ASN A 7 -15.03 9.99 28.55
C ASN A 7 -15.21 10.57 27.14
N ARG A 8 -16.40 11.12 26.83
CA ARG A 8 -16.66 11.76 25.51
C ARG A 8 -15.84 13.03 25.32
N ARG A 9 -15.66 13.85 26.35
CA ARG A 9 -14.82 15.06 26.28
C ARG A 9 -13.35 14.70 26.09
N TRP A 10 -12.86 13.68 26.79
CA TRP A 10 -11.51 13.14 26.63
C TRP A 10 -11.30 12.65 25.19
N ALA A 11 -12.24 11.86 24.67
CA ALA A 11 -12.23 11.41 23.27
C ALA A 11 -12.27 12.58 22.28
N GLY A 12 -13.08 13.60 22.53
CA GLY A 12 -13.16 14.80 21.70
C GLY A 12 -11.82 15.55 21.61
N VAL A 13 -11.10 15.67 22.73
CA VAL A 13 -9.77 16.31 22.76
C VAL A 13 -8.75 15.47 21.98
N ILE A 14 -8.79 14.13 22.09
CA ILE A 14 -7.93 13.23 21.29
C ILE A 14 -8.17 13.48 19.80
N LEU A 15 -9.42 13.46 19.37
CA LEU A 15 -9.77 13.61 17.95
C LEU A 15 -9.44 15.01 17.42
N GLU A 16 -9.69 16.06 18.21
CA GLU A 16 -9.29 17.41 17.82
C GLU A 16 -7.78 17.53 17.64
N ALA A 17 -6.97 16.99 18.57
CA ALA A 17 -5.52 16.98 18.43
C ALA A 17 -5.08 16.26 17.14
N LEU A 18 -5.65 15.09 16.85
CA LEU A 18 -5.35 14.34 15.62
C LEU A 18 -5.75 15.09 14.35
N SER A 19 -6.88 15.80 14.36
CA SER A 19 -7.32 16.61 13.21
C SER A 19 -6.30 17.69 12.83
N ARG A 20 -5.59 18.24 13.82
CA ARG A 20 -4.56 19.27 13.64
C ARG A 20 -3.23 18.73 13.09
N HIS A 21 -3.06 17.42 13.15
CA HIS A 21 -1.97 16.69 12.49
C HIS A 21 -2.34 16.12 11.12
N GLY A 22 -3.42 16.60 10.52
CA GLY A 22 -3.81 16.24 9.15
C GLY A 22 -4.65 14.97 9.05
N VAL A 23 -5.06 14.34 10.16
CA VAL A 23 -6.02 13.22 10.09
C VAL A 23 -7.36 13.76 9.57
N ARG A 24 -7.85 13.17 8.48
CA ARG A 24 -9.13 13.53 7.85
C ARG A 24 -10.08 12.33 7.74
N HIS A 25 -9.55 11.13 7.67
CA HIS A 25 -10.34 9.90 7.58
C HIS A 25 -10.31 9.14 8.89
N LEU A 26 -11.48 8.71 9.37
CA LEU A 26 -11.65 7.82 10.51
C LEU A 26 -12.30 6.52 10.07
N CYS A 27 -11.61 5.40 10.24
CA CYS A 27 -12.13 4.06 10.03
C CYS A 27 -12.62 3.49 11.37
N ILE A 28 -13.91 3.15 11.49
CA ILE A 28 -14.56 2.81 12.75
C ILE A 28 -15.22 1.42 12.65
N ALA A 29 -14.81 0.49 13.52
CA ALA A 29 -15.52 -0.78 13.72
C ALA A 29 -16.53 -0.67 14.87
N PRO A 30 -17.62 -1.46 14.84
CA PRO A 30 -18.62 -1.45 15.90
C PRO A 30 -18.04 -2.00 17.21
N GLY A 31 -18.44 -1.41 18.34
CA GLY A 31 -18.04 -1.91 19.64
C GLY A 31 -18.44 -1.00 20.80
N SER A 32 -18.76 -1.61 21.95
CA SER A 32 -19.27 -0.88 23.11
C SER A 32 -18.19 -0.03 23.78
N ARG A 33 -16.96 -0.56 23.98
CA ARG A 33 -15.90 0.15 24.69
C ARG A 33 -15.41 1.40 23.95
N SER A 34 -15.49 1.40 22.60
CA SER A 34 -15.13 2.54 21.78
C SER A 34 -16.22 3.61 21.65
N THR A 35 -17.38 3.45 22.28
CA THR A 35 -18.50 4.40 22.18
C THR A 35 -18.11 5.86 22.45
N PRO A 36 -17.29 6.21 23.45
CA PRO A 36 -16.88 7.61 23.65
C PRO A 36 -16.17 8.21 22.43
N LEU A 37 -15.28 7.43 21.77
CA LEU A 37 -14.58 7.83 20.56
C LEU A 37 -15.54 7.93 19.36
N THR A 38 -16.40 6.92 19.18
CA THR A 38 -17.35 6.87 18.07
C THR A 38 -18.32 8.06 18.12
N LEU A 39 -18.88 8.37 19.29
CA LEU A 39 -19.80 9.50 19.44
C LEU A 39 -19.11 10.85 19.28
N ALA A 40 -17.86 10.98 19.75
CA ALA A 40 -17.08 12.19 19.52
C ALA A 40 -16.74 12.36 18.03
N ALA A 41 -16.37 11.26 17.35
CA ALA A 41 -16.08 11.25 15.91
C ALA A 41 -17.30 11.65 15.05
N ALA A 42 -18.49 11.14 15.41
CA ALA A 42 -19.72 11.43 14.68
C ALA A 42 -20.12 12.91 14.72
N GLN A 43 -19.66 13.67 15.72
CA GLN A 43 -19.96 15.09 15.89
C GLN A 43 -18.83 16.01 15.38
N HIS A 44 -17.68 15.46 15.02
CA HIS A 44 -16.51 16.24 14.66
C HIS A 44 -16.48 16.58 13.17
N PRO A 45 -16.51 17.88 12.79
CA PRO A 45 -16.72 18.29 11.39
C PRO A 45 -15.53 18.02 10.46
N ALA A 46 -14.34 17.78 11.00
CA ALA A 46 -13.13 17.62 10.20
C ALA A 46 -12.94 16.21 9.62
N PHE A 47 -13.76 15.24 10.04
CA PHE A 47 -13.55 13.84 9.67
C PHE A 47 -14.59 13.31 8.68
N THR A 48 -14.09 12.48 7.76
CA THR A 48 -14.90 11.60 6.92
C THR A 48 -14.89 10.20 7.54
N PRO A 49 -16.01 9.72 8.11
CA PRO A 49 -16.08 8.40 8.71
C PRO A 49 -16.24 7.31 7.65
N HIS A 50 -15.58 6.18 7.88
CA HIS A 50 -15.71 4.94 7.13
C HIS A 50 -15.97 3.80 8.11
N THR A 51 -16.89 2.90 7.78
CA THR A 51 -17.28 1.80 8.67
C THR A 51 -17.07 0.46 8.00
N HIS A 52 -16.64 -0.52 8.79
CA HIS A 52 -16.61 -1.92 8.41
C HIS A 52 -16.74 -2.79 9.66
N PHE A 53 -17.39 -3.94 9.52
CA PHE A 53 -17.64 -4.85 10.64
C PHE A 53 -16.47 -5.80 10.93
N ASP A 54 -15.56 -6.01 9.96
CA ASP A 54 -14.33 -6.79 10.10
C ASP A 54 -13.15 -5.85 10.35
N GLU A 55 -12.57 -5.92 11.53
CA GLU A 55 -11.49 -5.02 11.93
C GLU A 55 -10.21 -5.23 11.11
N ARG A 56 -9.95 -6.44 10.64
CA ARG A 56 -8.82 -6.70 9.73
C ARG A 56 -9.02 -5.97 8.40
N GLY A 57 -10.19 -6.10 7.79
CA GLY A 57 -10.57 -5.37 6.58
C GLY A 57 -10.57 -3.86 6.81
N LEU A 58 -11.05 -3.40 7.99
CA LEU A 58 -11.02 -1.99 8.37
C LEU A 58 -9.60 -1.43 8.43
N GLY A 59 -8.66 -2.17 9.04
CA GLY A 59 -7.25 -1.77 9.07
C GLY A 59 -6.64 -1.63 7.67
N HIS A 60 -6.97 -2.55 6.77
CA HIS A 60 -6.53 -2.49 5.37
C HIS A 60 -7.24 -1.40 4.56
N LEU A 61 -8.50 -1.08 4.86
CA LEU A 61 -9.20 0.08 4.29
C LEU A 61 -8.45 1.38 4.66
N ALA A 62 -8.08 1.52 5.93
CA ALA A 62 -7.31 2.66 6.41
C ALA A 62 -5.92 2.73 5.75
N LEU A 63 -5.26 1.58 5.58
CA LEU A 63 -4.00 1.48 4.85
C LEU A 63 -4.14 2.00 3.40
N GLY A 64 -5.21 1.61 2.69
CA GLY A 64 -5.49 2.07 1.34
C GLY A 64 -5.76 3.57 1.26
N LEU A 65 -6.54 4.10 2.22
CA LEU A 65 -6.78 5.54 2.36
C LEU A 65 -5.46 6.30 2.55
N ALA A 66 -4.61 5.88 3.49
CA ALA A 66 -3.32 6.52 3.75
C ALA A 66 -2.36 6.42 2.56
N LYS A 67 -2.36 5.26 1.87
CA LYS A 67 -1.52 5.00 0.70
C LYS A 67 -1.81 5.94 -0.47
N ALA A 68 -3.07 6.25 -0.71
CA ALA A 68 -3.48 7.08 -1.85
C ALA A 68 -3.57 8.56 -1.52
N SER A 69 -3.87 8.94 -0.25
CA SER A 69 -3.90 10.34 0.17
C SER A 69 -2.52 10.88 0.55
N GLY A 70 -1.60 10.02 1.00
CA GLY A 70 -0.32 10.43 1.61
C GLY A 70 -0.47 10.99 3.03
N GLU A 71 -1.71 11.03 3.56
CA GLU A 71 -2.04 11.62 4.86
C GLU A 71 -2.22 10.55 5.96
N PRO A 72 -2.09 10.90 7.24
CA PRO A 72 -2.37 9.98 8.33
C PRO A 72 -3.86 9.66 8.41
N VAL A 73 -4.18 8.36 8.60
CA VAL A 73 -5.55 7.86 8.74
C VAL A 73 -5.72 7.20 10.10
N ALA A 74 -6.79 7.51 10.80
CA ALA A 74 -7.07 6.91 12.10
C ALA A 74 -8.04 5.71 12.00
N VAL A 75 -7.79 4.70 12.84
CA VAL A 75 -8.63 3.51 12.99
C VAL A 75 -9.09 3.42 14.44
N ILE A 76 -10.38 3.30 14.66
CA ILE A 76 -10.99 3.18 15.98
C ILE A 76 -11.62 1.80 16.11
N VAL A 77 -11.17 1.03 17.10
CA VAL A 77 -11.72 -0.28 17.43
C VAL A 77 -12.01 -0.42 18.92
N THR A 78 -12.90 -1.33 19.26
CA THR A 78 -13.15 -1.74 20.63
C THR A 78 -12.02 -2.61 21.15
N SER A 79 -12.12 -3.07 22.40
CA SER A 79 -11.10 -3.93 23.04
C SER A 79 -11.19 -5.38 22.60
N GLY A 80 -10.19 -6.16 22.97
CA GLY A 80 -10.15 -7.59 22.73
C GLY A 80 -9.54 -7.95 21.38
N THR A 81 -10.07 -8.98 20.73
CA THR A 81 -9.56 -9.47 19.43
C THR A 81 -9.73 -8.48 18.30
N ALA A 82 -10.61 -7.50 18.42
CA ALA A 82 -10.70 -6.35 17.50
C ALA A 82 -9.34 -5.67 17.30
N VAL A 83 -8.60 -5.49 18.40
CA VAL A 83 -7.24 -4.93 18.38
C VAL A 83 -6.28 -5.85 17.64
N ALA A 84 -6.28 -7.14 17.96
CA ALA A 84 -5.39 -8.13 17.35
C ALA A 84 -5.59 -8.24 15.84
N ASN A 85 -6.81 -8.08 15.35
CA ASN A 85 -7.13 -8.13 13.93
C ASN A 85 -6.51 -6.99 13.11
N LEU A 86 -6.06 -5.91 13.73
CA LEU A 86 -5.36 -4.81 13.05
C LEU A 86 -3.87 -5.11 12.79
N TYR A 87 -3.33 -6.18 13.36
CA TYR A 87 -1.90 -6.46 13.31
C TYR A 87 -1.33 -6.55 11.89
N PRO A 88 -1.97 -7.24 10.92
CA PRO A 88 -1.46 -7.29 9.55
C PRO A 88 -1.32 -5.90 8.91
N ALA A 89 -2.30 -5.03 9.09
CA ALA A 89 -2.25 -3.66 8.55
C ALA A 89 -1.16 -2.81 9.22
N VAL A 90 -0.93 -2.99 10.52
CA VAL A 90 0.15 -2.33 11.27
C VAL A 90 1.52 -2.74 10.74
N ILE A 91 1.72 -4.04 10.45
CA ILE A 91 2.95 -4.57 9.86
C ILE A 91 3.18 -3.96 8.48
N GLU A 92 2.19 -4.03 7.61
CA GLU A 92 2.30 -3.51 6.23
C GLU A 92 2.60 -2.01 6.24
N ALA A 93 1.90 -1.22 7.05
CA ALA A 93 2.15 0.21 7.22
C ALA A 93 3.59 0.53 7.66
N GLY A 94 4.14 -0.27 8.58
CA GLY A 94 5.54 -0.13 9.02
C GLY A 94 6.55 -0.39 7.92
N LEU A 95 6.24 -1.31 6.99
CA LEU A 95 7.12 -1.69 5.89
C LEU A 95 7.00 -0.76 4.67
N THR A 96 5.82 -0.17 4.46
CA THR A 96 5.53 0.66 3.29
C THR A 96 5.42 2.15 3.61
N GLY A 97 5.40 2.51 4.89
CA GLY A 97 5.54 3.89 5.35
C GLY A 97 4.24 4.67 5.52
N GLU A 98 3.08 4.08 5.26
CA GLU A 98 1.79 4.73 5.47
C GLU A 98 1.58 5.07 6.96
N LYS A 99 1.08 6.26 7.24
CA LYS A 99 0.83 6.72 8.62
C LYS A 99 -0.55 6.26 9.08
N LEU A 100 -0.59 5.26 9.95
CA LEU A 100 -1.82 4.83 10.61
C LEU A 100 -1.83 5.27 12.07
N VAL A 101 -2.95 5.81 12.54
CA VAL A 101 -3.19 6.12 13.96
C VAL A 101 -4.20 5.11 14.49
N VAL A 102 -3.72 4.07 15.14
CA VAL A 102 -4.54 2.97 15.66
C VAL A 102 -4.99 3.30 17.06
N ILE A 103 -6.27 3.65 17.23
CA ILE A 103 -6.86 4.04 18.51
C ILE A 103 -7.68 2.85 19.04
N THR A 104 -7.19 2.23 20.10
CA THR A 104 -7.81 1.05 20.69
C THR A 104 -8.46 1.42 22.02
N ALA A 105 -9.79 1.26 22.11
CA ALA A 105 -10.46 1.36 23.40
C ALA A 105 -10.11 0.16 24.27
N ASP A 106 -9.86 0.39 25.56
CA ASP A 106 -9.48 -0.67 26.50
C ASP A 106 -10.34 -0.62 27.76
N ARG A 107 -10.27 -1.69 28.54
CA ARG A 107 -10.76 -1.73 29.92
C ARG A 107 -9.79 -0.94 30.79
N PRO A 108 -10.32 -0.30 31.87
CA PRO A 108 -9.44 0.30 32.86
C PRO A 108 -8.59 -0.78 33.55
N PRO A 109 -7.41 -0.42 34.10
CA PRO A 109 -6.43 -1.37 34.61
C PRO A 109 -6.97 -2.36 35.63
N GLU A 110 -7.93 -1.96 36.47
CA GLU A 110 -8.58 -2.82 37.48
C GLU A 110 -9.40 -3.97 36.88
N LEU A 111 -9.69 -3.94 35.59
CA LEU A 111 -10.43 -4.99 34.86
C LEU A 111 -9.54 -5.89 34.01
N ILE A 112 -8.26 -5.68 34.00
CA ILE A 112 -7.31 -6.52 33.26
C ILE A 112 -6.90 -7.72 34.12
N ASP A 113 -6.84 -8.90 33.51
CA ASP A 113 -6.44 -10.19 34.16
C ASP A 113 -7.35 -10.68 35.31
N CYS A 114 -8.56 -10.13 35.42
CA CYS A 114 -9.52 -10.54 36.45
C CYS A 114 -10.75 -11.30 35.89
N GLY A 115 -10.71 -11.72 34.63
CA GLY A 115 -11.83 -12.42 33.96
C GLY A 115 -12.95 -11.50 33.45
N ALA A 116 -12.71 -10.20 33.37
CA ALA A 116 -13.67 -9.27 32.80
C ALA A 116 -13.92 -9.60 31.30
N ASN A 117 -15.19 -9.44 30.86
CA ASN A 117 -15.59 -9.76 29.51
C ASN A 117 -14.80 -8.94 28.48
N GLN A 118 -14.28 -9.61 27.45
CA GLN A 118 -13.57 -9.00 26.30
C GLN A 118 -12.37 -8.12 26.75
N ALA A 119 -11.72 -8.46 27.85
CA ALA A 119 -10.50 -7.83 28.35
C ALA A 119 -9.29 -8.69 27.97
N ILE A 120 -8.29 -8.08 27.37
CA ILE A 120 -7.00 -8.69 27.06
C ILE A 120 -5.88 -7.71 27.40
N ARG A 121 -4.63 -8.16 27.40
CA ARG A 121 -3.47 -7.28 27.55
C ARG A 121 -3.20 -6.57 26.23
N GLN A 122 -3.70 -5.33 26.07
CA GLN A 122 -3.53 -4.52 24.86
C GLN A 122 -2.22 -3.72 24.83
N HIS A 123 -1.68 -3.44 26.02
CA HIS A 123 -0.36 -2.83 26.11
C HIS A 123 0.66 -3.65 25.31
N THR A 124 1.37 -3.01 24.39
CA THR A 124 2.39 -3.64 23.53
C THR A 124 1.91 -4.82 22.66
N ILE A 125 0.62 -4.97 22.41
CA ILE A 125 0.07 -6.11 21.64
C ILE A 125 0.67 -6.22 20.22
N PHE A 126 1.04 -5.12 19.62
CA PHE A 126 1.68 -5.08 18.29
C PHE A 126 3.20 -5.25 18.33
N GLY A 127 3.77 -5.51 19.52
CA GLY A 127 5.21 -5.73 19.69
C GLY A 127 6.07 -4.58 19.19
N SER A 128 7.04 -4.88 18.31
CA SER A 128 7.99 -3.91 17.76
C SER A 128 7.57 -3.29 16.43
N HIS A 129 6.38 -3.59 15.92
CA HIS A 129 5.94 -3.14 14.60
C HIS A 129 5.40 -1.71 14.54
N PRO A 130 4.72 -1.16 15.59
CA PRO A 130 4.38 0.24 15.59
C PRO A 130 5.63 1.14 15.62
N ALA A 131 5.59 2.25 14.91
CA ALA A 131 6.64 3.27 14.99
C ALA A 131 6.67 3.95 16.37
N ALA A 132 5.49 4.07 17.01
CA ALA A 132 5.34 4.60 18.35
C ALA A 132 4.11 4.01 19.04
N THR A 133 4.12 4.00 20.37
CA THR A 133 2.97 3.61 21.22
C THR A 133 2.73 4.68 22.27
N LEU A 134 1.45 4.96 22.55
CA LEU A 134 0.99 5.85 23.60
C LEU A 134 -0.10 5.15 24.41
N ASP A 135 0.23 4.72 25.61
CA ASP A 135 -0.75 4.21 26.57
C ASP A 135 -1.29 5.37 27.41
N LEU A 136 -2.53 5.73 27.16
CA LEU A 136 -3.17 6.82 27.88
C LEU A 136 -3.66 6.35 29.27
N PRO A 137 -3.63 7.21 30.28
CA PRO A 137 -4.26 6.93 31.54
C PRO A 137 -5.79 6.91 31.42
N ARG A 138 -6.48 6.31 32.38
CA ARG A 138 -7.93 6.42 32.52
C ARG A 138 -8.33 7.90 32.58
N PRO A 139 -9.35 8.33 31.83
CA PRO A 139 -9.85 9.70 31.88
C PRO A 139 -10.15 10.19 33.29
N THR A 140 -9.54 11.27 33.69
CA THR A 140 -9.73 11.91 34.99
C THR A 140 -9.54 13.42 34.90
N PRO A 141 -10.35 14.23 35.62
CA PRO A 141 -10.20 15.69 35.63
C PRO A 141 -8.88 16.18 36.24
N SER A 142 -8.19 15.33 37.00
CA SER A 142 -6.88 15.68 37.61
C SER A 142 -5.75 15.75 36.57
N ILE A 143 -5.93 15.19 35.39
CA ILE A 143 -5.00 15.32 34.27
C ILE A 143 -5.47 16.47 33.38
N PRO A 144 -4.67 17.53 33.17
CA PRO A 144 -5.06 18.66 32.34
C PRO A 144 -5.27 18.26 30.87
N ALA A 145 -6.22 18.90 30.18
CA ALA A 145 -6.42 18.70 28.75
C ALA A 145 -5.15 19.02 27.92
N ALA A 146 -4.38 20.03 28.33
CA ALA A 146 -3.12 20.38 27.69
C ALA A 146 -2.08 19.23 27.75
N TRP A 147 -2.05 18.45 28.83
CA TRP A 147 -1.20 17.26 28.91
C TRP A 147 -1.57 16.21 27.85
N LEU A 148 -2.88 15.93 27.72
CA LEU A 148 -3.38 14.97 26.73
C LEU A 148 -3.04 15.42 25.31
N ILE A 149 -3.24 16.70 25.00
CA ILE A 149 -2.91 17.29 23.70
C ILE A 149 -1.40 17.16 23.43
N SER A 150 -0.55 17.58 24.39
CA SER A 150 0.90 17.51 24.23
C SER A 150 1.42 16.09 24.03
N ALA A 151 0.84 15.09 24.73
CA ALA A 151 1.23 13.70 24.56
C ALA A 151 0.91 13.17 23.17
N ILE A 152 -0.21 13.57 22.58
CA ILE A 152 -0.58 13.21 21.21
C ILE A 152 0.30 13.96 20.21
N ASP A 153 0.50 15.24 20.39
CA ASP A 153 1.32 16.08 19.51
C ASP A 153 2.76 15.58 19.45
N GLU A 154 3.34 15.15 20.58
CA GLU A 154 4.68 14.55 20.63
C GLU A 154 4.76 13.33 19.72
N LYS A 155 3.81 12.39 19.84
CA LYS A 155 3.84 11.15 19.04
C LYS A 155 3.55 11.41 17.57
N MET A 156 2.58 12.24 17.27
CA MET A 156 2.23 12.61 15.89
C MET A 156 3.33 13.41 15.21
N GLY A 157 3.94 14.38 15.91
CA GLY A 157 5.04 15.18 15.37
C GLY A 157 6.31 14.36 15.11
N ALA A 158 6.55 13.31 15.90
CA ALA A 158 7.65 12.38 15.70
C ALA A 158 7.36 11.28 14.65
N LEU A 159 6.10 11.05 14.29
CA LEU A 159 5.69 9.99 13.37
C LEU A 159 6.05 10.33 11.92
N LYS A 160 7.14 9.77 11.43
CA LYS A 160 7.58 9.94 10.03
C LYS A 160 6.94 8.92 9.10
N ALA A 161 6.77 7.68 9.55
CA ALA A 161 6.21 6.56 8.80
C ALA A 161 5.71 5.47 9.74
N GLY A 162 4.79 4.62 9.27
CA GLY A 162 4.27 3.47 10.01
C GLY A 162 3.13 3.82 10.95
N ALA A 163 2.81 2.92 11.88
CA ALA A 163 1.67 3.05 12.76
C ALA A 163 2.03 3.69 14.11
N LEU A 164 1.16 4.58 14.59
CA LEU A 164 1.10 5.01 15.99
C LEU A 164 -0.05 4.25 16.67
N HIS A 165 0.24 3.50 17.72
CA HIS A 165 -0.77 2.86 18.56
C HIS A 165 -1.11 3.75 19.76
N ILE A 166 -2.38 4.13 19.90
CA ILE A 166 -2.91 4.88 21.05
C ILE A 166 -3.89 3.95 21.78
N ASN A 167 -3.50 3.43 22.94
CA ASN A 167 -4.38 2.63 23.79
C ASN A 167 -5.08 3.54 24.81
N THR A 168 -6.42 3.51 24.85
CA THR A 168 -7.20 4.43 25.68
C THR A 168 -8.23 3.67 26.52
N PRO A 169 -8.01 3.54 27.83
CA PRO A 169 -8.94 2.84 28.73
C PRO A 169 -10.12 3.75 29.09
N PHE A 170 -11.34 3.21 28.93
CA PHE A 170 -12.56 3.90 29.35
C PHE A 170 -13.29 3.10 30.42
N ALA A 171 -13.59 3.75 31.54
CA ALA A 171 -14.44 3.18 32.57
C ALA A 171 -15.92 3.39 32.28
N GLU A 172 -16.76 2.50 32.78
CA GLU A 172 -18.22 2.64 32.72
C GLU A 172 -18.72 3.70 33.72
N PRO A 173 -19.86 4.33 33.40
CA PRO A 173 -20.71 4.12 32.23
C PRO A 173 -20.12 4.75 30.96
N LEU A 174 -20.32 4.04 29.81
CA LEU A 174 -19.86 4.48 28.48
C LEU A 174 -20.92 5.29 27.76
N TYR A 175 -22.17 5.06 28.12
CA TYR A 175 -23.37 5.67 27.52
C TYR A 175 -23.96 6.71 28.48
N GLY A 176 -24.66 7.67 27.93
CA GLY A 176 -25.37 8.69 28.68
C GLY A 176 -25.55 9.95 27.83
N GLU A 177 -26.45 10.82 28.26
CA GLU A 177 -26.59 12.15 27.68
C GLU A 177 -25.32 12.97 27.94
N LEU A 178 -24.94 13.80 26.98
CA LEU A 178 -23.81 14.71 27.14
C LEU A 178 -24.27 15.91 27.98
N ASP A 179 -23.64 16.07 29.14
CA ASP A 179 -23.81 17.29 29.93
C ASP A 179 -22.95 18.40 29.30
N GLU A 180 -23.59 19.37 28.71
CA GLU A 180 -22.94 20.51 28.02
C GLU A 180 -22.68 21.70 28.96
N THR A 181 -23.08 21.63 30.24
CA THR A 181 -23.02 22.76 31.16
C THR A 181 -21.63 23.05 31.74
N ASP A 182 -20.81 22.01 31.96
CA ASP A 182 -19.45 22.16 32.50
C ASP A 182 -18.39 21.83 31.43
N LEU A 183 -17.87 22.86 30.77
CA LEU A 183 -16.82 22.76 29.74
C LEU A 183 -15.43 23.10 30.28
N THR A 184 -15.29 23.41 31.57
CA THR A 184 -14.07 23.97 32.17
C THR A 184 -12.81 23.19 31.83
N TRP A 185 -12.84 21.84 31.98
CA TRP A 185 -11.69 21.01 31.69
C TRP A 185 -11.33 21.03 30.20
N GLN A 186 -12.32 20.87 29.32
CA GLN A 186 -12.13 20.83 27.87
C GLN A 186 -11.65 22.18 27.33
N GLN A 187 -12.16 23.28 27.88
CA GLN A 187 -11.84 24.65 27.44
C GLN A 187 -10.56 25.21 28.06
N ALA A 188 -9.96 24.51 29.02
CA ALA A 188 -8.73 24.96 29.70
C ALA A 188 -7.57 25.32 28.73
N PRO A 189 -7.40 24.68 27.54
CA PRO A 189 -6.42 25.11 26.55
C PRO A 189 -6.69 26.47 25.90
N GLY A 190 -7.81 27.12 26.21
CA GLY A 190 -8.09 28.53 25.84
C GLY A 190 -8.06 28.81 24.34
N GLU A 191 -7.16 29.66 23.91
CA GLU A 191 -7.03 30.09 22.50
C GLU A 191 -6.72 28.96 21.53
N TRP A 192 -6.20 27.81 22.00
CA TRP A 192 -5.95 26.68 21.14
C TRP A 192 -7.19 26.24 20.35
N TRP A 193 -8.37 26.29 20.96
CA TRP A 193 -9.65 25.97 20.29
C TRP A 193 -10.00 26.89 19.11
N GLN A 194 -9.37 28.07 19.05
CA GLN A 194 -9.58 29.08 17.99
C GLN A 194 -8.53 28.95 16.87
N THR A 195 -7.52 28.12 17.04
CA THR A 195 -6.47 27.86 16.04
C THR A 195 -6.71 26.55 15.30
N THR A 196 -5.92 26.29 14.27
CA THR A 196 -5.91 25.02 13.53
C THR A 196 -4.58 24.28 13.65
N THR A 197 -3.67 24.81 14.46
CA THR A 197 -2.31 24.25 14.61
C THR A 197 -2.21 23.36 15.85
N PRO A 198 -1.30 22.37 15.87
CA PRO A 198 -0.96 21.61 17.07
C PRO A 198 -0.57 22.53 18.23
N TRP A 199 -0.76 22.06 19.46
CA TRP A 199 -0.30 22.75 20.67
C TRP A 199 1.22 22.74 20.77
N LEU A 200 1.82 21.57 20.56
CA LEU A 200 3.26 21.37 20.47
C LEU A 200 3.65 21.16 19.00
N ARG A 201 4.43 22.09 18.45
CA ARG A 201 4.93 21.99 17.07
C ARG A 201 6.28 21.30 17.06
N TYR A 202 6.40 20.29 16.20
CA TYR A 202 7.67 19.62 15.90
C TYR A 202 8.30 20.26 14.66
N GLU A 203 9.50 20.79 14.79
CA GLU A 203 10.28 21.31 13.69
C GLU A 203 11.45 20.35 13.41
N ASN A 204 11.43 19.72 12.25
CA ASN A 204 12.50 18.86 11.80
C ASN A 204 13.31 19.57 10.72
N ALA A 205 14.50 20.02 11.06
CA ALA A 205 15.44 20.58 10.08
C ALA A 205 16.23 19.42 9.42
N GLN A 206 15.71 18.86 8.34
CA GLN A 206 16.48 18.01 7.44
C GLN A 206 16.63 18.73 6.09
N ALA A 207 17.75 19.41 5.89
CA ALA A 207 18.10 19.92 4.57
C ALA A 207 18.74 18.79 3.75
N VAL A 208 18.20 18.51 2.58
CA VAL A 208 18.88 17.69 1.57
C VAL A 208 20.08 18.48 1.05
N SER A 209 21.26 17.91 1.10
CA SER A 209 22.45 18.50 0.51
C SER A 209 22.98 17.63 -0.62
N ALA A 210 23.50 18.26 -1.67
CA ALA A 210 24.15 17.55 -2.76
C ALA A 210 25.37 16.78 -2.24
N GLN A 211 25.55 15.54 -2.70
CA GLN A 211 26.78 14.81 -2.49
C GLN A 211 27.91 15.49 -3.25
N ALA A 212 29.01 15.84 -2.58
CA ALA A 212 30.11 16.61 -3.14
C ALA A 212 30.77 15.97 -4.38
N ASP A 213 30.69 14.65 -4.49
CA ASP A 213 31.22 13.88 -5.62
C ASP A 213 30.16 13.58 -6.70
N TRP A 214 28.92 14.13 -6.59
CA TRP A 214 27.90 13.97 -7.62
C TRP A 214 28.35 14.46 -9.01
N PRO A 215 29.07 15.58 -9.17
CA PRO A 215 29.58 15.99 -10.48
C PRO A 215 30.46 14.96 -11.18
N PHE A 216 31.19 14.13 -10.40
CA PHE A 216 31.97 13.00 -10.93
C PHE A 216 31.07 11.84 -11.32
N TRP A 217 30.14 11.42 -10.45
CA TRP A 217 29.32 10.22 -10.67
C TRP A 217 28.34 10.39 -11.81
N ARG A 218 27.75 11.56 -12.00
CA ARG A 218 26.80 11.81 -13.09
C ARG A 218 27.40 11.67 -14.50
N GLU A 219 28.72 11.66 -14.63
CA GLU A 219 29.43 11.47 -15.88
C GLU A 219 29.88 10.02 -16.12
N GLN A 220 29.62 9.15 -15.14
CA GLN A 220 29.95 7.73 -15.24
C GLN A 220 28.82 6.92 -15.89
N ARG A 221 29.11 5.66 -16.26
CA ARG A 221 28.08 4.71 -16.70
C ARG A 221 27.23 4.29 -15.50
N GLY A 222 26.04 4.82 -15.40
CA GLY A 222 25.11 4.51 -14.33
C GLY A 222 23.91 3.69 -14.80
N VAL A 223 23.26 3.03 -13.86
CA VAL A 223 21.96 2.35 -14.02
C VAL A 223 21.01 2.87 -12.95
N VAL A 224 19.77 3.13 -13.34
CA VAL A 224 18.70 3.47 -12.41
C VAL A 224 17.80 2.26 -12.17
N LEU A 225 17.58 1.93 -10.90
CA LEU A 225 16.52 1.03 -10.47
C LEU A 225 15.41 1.85 -9.84
N ALA A 226 14.17 1.64 -10.25
CA ALA A 226 13.03 2.29 -9.65
C ALA A 226 12.07 1.24 -9.08
N GLY A 227 11.93 1.23 -7.75
CA GLY A 227 10.96 0.43 -7.03
C GLY A 227 9.63 1.16 -6.91
N ARG A 228 8.95 1.06 -5.75
CA ARG A 228 7.68 1.74 -5.51
C ARG A 228 7.91 3.26 -5.38
N LEU A 229 7.22 4.03 -6.21
CA LEU A 229 7.26 5.49 -6.26
C LEU A 229 5.82 6.03 -6.36
N THR A 230 5.64 7.30 -6.09
CA THR A 230 4.44 8.07 -6.47
C THR A 230 4.48 8.43 -7.96
N ALA A 231 3.36 8.86 -8.52
CA ALA A 231 3.28 9.29 -9.91
C ALA A 231 4.29 10.41 -10.22
N GLN A 232 4.37 11.41 -9.36
CA GLN A 232 5.28 12.54 -9.49
C GLN A 232 6.75 12.11 -9.42
N GLU A 233 7.10 11.28 -8.45
CA GLU A 233 8.47 10.75 -8.31
C GLU A 233 8.85 9.88 -9.52
N GLY A 234 7.94 9.02 -9.99
CA GLY A 234 8.17 8.16 -11.14
C GLY A 234 8.48 8.94 -12.41
N GLU A 235 7.72 9.98 -12.70
CA GLU A 235 7.97 10.87 -13.83
C GLU A 235 9.30 11.63 -13.68
N ALA A 236 9.59 12.17 -12.49
CA ALA A 236 10.82 12.90 -12.22
C ALA A 236 12.06 12.00 -12.37
N VAL A 237 12.02 10.79 -11.82
CA VAL A 237 13.10 9.79 -11.93
C VAL A 237 13.32 9.38 -13.38
N ALA A 238 12.25 9.15 -14.16
CA ALA A 238 12.35 8.78 -15.57
C ALA A 238 13.01 9.89 -16.41
N GLN A 239 12.61 11.14 -16.21
CA GLN A 239 13.21 12.29 -16.88
C GLN A 239 14.67 12.49 -16.50
N TRP A 240 15.01 12.33 -15.23
CA TRP A 240 16.36 12.46 -14.71
C TRP A 240 17.29 11.38 -15.29
N ALA A 241 16.85 10.10 -15.29
CA ALA A 241 17.60 8.99 -15.87
C ALA A 241 17.84 9.18 -17.39
N ALA A 242 16.80 9.60 -18.12
CA ALA A 242 16.89 9.87 -19.56
C ALA A 242 17.92 10.97 -19.89
N ARG A 243 17.97 12.04 -19.09
CA ARG A 243 18.95 13.12 -19.28
C ARG A 243 20.40 12.65 -19.03
N LEU A 244 20.61 11.73 -18.08
CA LEU A 244 21.92 11.14 -17.83
C LEU A 244 22.33 10.09 -18.86
N GLY A 245 21.44 9.70 -19.78
CA GLY A 245 21.68 8.59 -20.69
C GLY A 245 21.85 7.25 -19.96
N TRP A 246 21.26 7.12 -18.77
CA TRP A 246 21.32 5.92 -17.96
C TRP A 246 20.10 5.03 -18.22
N PRO A 247 20.30 3.72 -18.44
CA PRO A 247 19.16 2.82 -18.54
C PRO A 247 18.39 2.77 -17.22
N LEU A 248 17.05 2.84 -17.33
CA LEU A 248 16.15 2.74 -16.20
C LEU A 248 15.39 1.42 -16.24
N ILE A 249 15.50 0.65 -15.17
CA ILE A 249 14.77 -0.58 -14.91
C ILE A 249 13.74 -0.27 -13.84
N GLY A 250 12.47 -0.16 -14.26
CA GLY A 250 11.35 0.20 -13.38
C GLY A 250 10.52 -1.03 -12.99
N ASP A 251 10.20 -1.14 -11.70
CA ASP A 251 9.16 -2.02 -11.18
C ASP A 251 7.77 -1.57 -11.63
N VAL A 252 6.79 -2.46 -11.62
CA VAL A 252 5.40 -2.13 -11.94
C VAL A 252 4.81 -1.03 -11.05
N LEU A 253 5.29 -0.89 -9.80
CA LEU A 253 4.89 0.17 -8.88
C LEU A 253 5.74 1.44 -8.99
N SER A 254 6.67 1.50 -9.94
CA SER A 254 7.58 2.66 -10.09
C SER A 254 6.92 3.86 -10.75
N GLN A 255 5.84 3.66 -11.49
CA GLN A 255 5.12 4.70 -12.24
C GLN A 255 5.99 5.49 -13.24
N THR A 256 7.14 4.92 -13.62
CA THR A 256 8.12 5.51 -14.53
C THR A 256 7.75 5.36 -16.01
N GLY A 257 6.68 4.62 -16.35
CA GLY A 257 6.35 4.23 -17.71
C GLY A 257 7.24 3.13 -18.29
N GLN A 258 8.11 2.55 -17.47
CA GLN A 258 8.99 1.43 -17.82
C GLN A 258 9.64 1.59 -19.20
N PRO A 259 10.57 2.56 -19.39
CA PRO A 259 11.16 2.84 -20.71
C PRO A 259 11.90 1.65 -21.33
N LEU A 260 12.32 0.68 -20.50
CA LEU A 260 12.84 -0.62 -20.91
C LEU A 260 11.87 -1.72 -20.47
N PRO A 261 10.74 -1.93 -21.18
CA PRO A 261 9.70 -2.86 -20.76
C PRO A 261 10.17 -4.32 -20.79
N CYS A 262 9.43 -5.17 -20.08
CA CYS A 262 9.70 -6.61 -19.95
C CYS A 262 11.08 -6.93 -19.34
N ALA A 263 11.54 -6.12 -18.38
CA ALA A 263 12.87 -6.26 -17.79
C ALA A 263 13.12 -7.65 -17.18
N ASP A 264 12.12 -8.22 -16.50
CA ASP A 264 12.24 -9.55 -15.90
C ASP A 264 12.37 -10.69 -16.94
N LEU A 265 12.10 -10.42 -18.23
CA LEU A 265 12.35 -11.36 -19.32
C LEU A 265 13.72 -11.14 -19.97
N TRP A 266 14.02 -9.91 -20.45
CA TRP A 266 15.26 -9.70 -21.19
C TRP A 266 16.52 -9.74 -20.31
N LEU A 267 16.42 -9.53 -19.00
CA LEU A 267 17.52 -9.75 -18.06
C LEU A 267 17.99 -11.21 -18.00
N ALA A 268 17.19 -12.18 -18.47
CA ALA A 268 17.63 -13.56 -18.64
C ALA A 268 18.64 -13.73 -19.79
N HIS A 269 18.70 -12.77 -20.71
CA HIS A 269 19.59 -12.87 -21.88
C HIS A 269 21.03 -12.49 -21.50
N PRO A 270 22.05 -13.32 -21.83
CA PRO A 270 23.46 -13.09 -21.42
C PRO A 270 24.04 -11.73 -21.85
N ARG A 271 23.58 -11.20 -22.99
CA ARG A 271 24.01 -9.87 -23.47
C ARG A 271 23.60 -8.74 -22.54
N ALA A 272 22.43 -8.84 -21.90
CA ALA A 272 21.99 -7.85 -20.92
C ALA A 272 22.92 -7.82 -19.72
N ALA A 273 23.23 -8.99 -19.16
CA ALA A 273 24.15 -9.11 -18.03
C ALA A 273 25.55 -8.57 -18.35
N ALA A 274 26.10 -8.90 -19.52
CA ALA A 274 27.41 -8.43 -19.96
C ALA A 274 27.46 -6.90 -20.16
N LEU A 275 26.38 -6.30 -20.66
CA LEU A 275 26.32 -4.84 -20.84
C LEU A 275 26.17 -4.15 -19.50
N LEU A 276 25.23 -4.56 -18.66
CA LEU A 276 24.98 -3.96 -17.35
C LEU A 276 26.14 -4.14 -16.36
N ALA A 277 27.00 -5.16 -16.54
CA ALA A 277 28.23 -5.32 -15.76
C ALA A 277 29.24 -4.17 -15.96
N GLN A 278 29.06 -3.32 -16.98
CA GLN A 278 29.89 -2.13 -17.22
C GLN A 278 29.47 -0.92 -16.39
N ALA A 279 28.36 -1.02 -15.65
CA ALA A 279 27.89 0.06 -14.78
C ALA A 279 28.88 0.32 -13.63
N GLN A 280 29.26 1.58 -13.45
CA GLN A 280 30.14 2.03 -12.38
C GLN A 280 29.37 2.47 -11.15
N ILE A 281 28.15 2.95 -11.35
CA ILE A 281 27.22 3.35 -10.30
C ILE A 281 25.82 2.78 -10.57
N VAL A 282 25.13 2.39 -9.51
CA VAL A 282 23.70 2.11 -9.52
C VAL A 282 23.01 3.06 -8.56
N VAL A 283 21.94 3.72 -9.00
CA VAL A 283 21.09 4.53 -8.14
C VAL A 283 19.70 3.88 -8.11
N GLN A 284 19.32 3.44 -6.94
CA GLN A 284 17.99 2.87 -6.67
C GLN A 284 17.11 3.91 -6.00
N PHE A 285 15.92 4.13 -6.54
CA PHE A 285 14.86 4.93 -5.93
C PHE A 285 13.74 4.02 -5.46
N GLY A 286 13.33 4.19 -4.19
CA GLY A 286 12.31 3.35 -3.59
C GLY A 286 12.74 1.90 -3.35
N GLY A 287 11.86 1.16 -2.70
CA GLY A 287 12.02 -0.26 -2.40
C GLY A 287 11.01 -1.13 -3.15
N SER A 288 10.86 -2.39 -2.69
CA SER A 288 9.80 -3.32 -3.12
C SER A 288 9.87 -3.77 -4.58
N LEU A 289 11.06 -4.14 -5.07
CA LEU A 289 11.22 -4.73 -6.40
C LEU A 289 10.49 -6.09 -6.52
N THR A 290 9.81 -6.32 -7.64
CA THR A 290 8.94 -7.48 -7.89
C THR A 290 9.60 -8.54 -8.77
N GLY A 291 10.27 -8.14 -9.83
CA GLY A 291 10.85 -9.02 -10.84
C GLY A 291 11.95 -9.91 -10.26
N LYS A 292 11.84 -11.22 -10.47
CA LYS A 292 12.84 -12.19 -9.96
C LYS A 292 14.22 -11.94 -10.52
N ARG A 293 14.34 -11.63 -11.80
CA ARG A 293 15.62 -11.39 -12.47
C ARG A 293 16.18 -10.02 -12.21
N VAL A 294 15.30 -9.06 -11.99
CA VAL A 294 15.69 -7.73 -11.48
C VAL A 294 16.35 -7.89 -10.12
N LEU A 295 15.73 -8.62 -9.19
CA LEU A 295 16.30 -8.93 -7.86
C LEU A 295 17.60 -9.75 -7.96
N GLN A 296 17.66 -10.72 -8.88
CA GLN A 296 18.86 -11.50 -9.11
C GLN A 296 19.98 -10.60 -9.64
N TRP A 297 19.73 -9.78 -10.66
CA TRP A 297 20.71 -8.83 -11.16
C TRP A 297 21.15 -7.85 -10.07
N GLN A 298 20.22 -7.31 -9.28
CA GLN A 298 20.54 -6.47 -8.13
C GLN A 298 21.52 -7.18 -7.18
N SER A 299 21.27 -8.45 -6.86
CA SER A 299 22.13 -9.18 -5.93
C SER A 299 23.49 -9.54 -6.50
N GLU A 300 23.62 -9.64 -7.81
CA GLU A 300 24.86 -10.04 -8.51
C GLU A 300 25.70 -8.86 -9.00
N CYS A 301 25.11 -7.70 -9.24
CA CYS A 301 25.84 -6.52 -9.74
C CYS A 301 26.91 -6.05 -8.72
N ARG A 302 28.03 -5.53 -9.23
CA ARG A 302 29.15 -5.06 -8.41
C ARG A 302 29.67 -3.71 -8.95
N PRO A 303 28.83 -2.66 -8.88
CA PRO A 303 29.28 -1.32 -9.23
C PRO A 303 30.31 -0.81 -8.22
N GLN A 304 31.01 0.26 -8.56
CA GLN A 304 31.91 0.95 -7.62
C GLN A 304 31.12 1.62 -6.48
N GLU A 305 29.94 2.15 -6.80
CA GLU A 305 29.00 2.75 -5.85
C GLU A 305 27.56 2.25 -6.11
N TYR A 306 26.85 1.99 -5.01
CA TYR A 306 25.41 1.66 -5.03
C TYR A 306 24.68 2.61 -4.09
N TRP A 307 23.83 3.48 -4.65
CA TRP A 307 23.08 4.45 -3.85
C TRP A 307 21.62 4.04 -3.78
N ILE A 308 21.04 4.14 -2.59
CA ILE A 308 19.59 3.94 -2.38
C ILE A 308 19.02 5.22 -1.81
N VAL A 309 18.11 5.85 -2.56
CA VAL A 309 17.38 7.06 -2.18
C VAL A 309 15.93 6.67 -1.89
N ASP A 310 15.50 6.88 -0.65
CA ASP A 310 14.13 6.55 -0.22
C ASP A 310 13.83 7.29 1.09
N PRO A 311 12.63 7.88 1.28
CA PRO A 311 12.27 8.60 2.50
C PRO A 311 12.14 7.69 3.73
N LEU A 312 11.94 6.39 3.54
CA LEU A 312 11.87 5.43 4.64
C LEU A 312 13.26 5.19 5.22
N SER A 313 13.36 5.03 6.52
CA SER A 313 14.58 4.58 7.20
C SER A 313 14.80 3.08 6.93
N GLY A 314 15.97 2.57 7.25
CA GLY A 314 16.32 1.17 7.09
C GLY A 314 17.28 0.92 5.93
N ARG A 315 17.77 -0.30 5.83
CA ARG A 315 18.85 -0.65 4.89
C ARG A 315 18.35 -0.76 3.44
N LEU A 316 17.18 -1.32 3.21
CA LEU A 316 16.53 -1.53 1.90
C LEU A 316 17.39 -2.26 0.84
N ASP A 317 18.52 -2.82 1.24
CA ASP A 317 19.48 -3.53 0.38
C ASP A 317 19.73 -4.96 0.89
N PRO A 318 19.01 -5.96 0.37
CA PRO A 318 19.22 -7.36 0.73
C PRO A 318 20.56 -7.93 0.19
N ALA A 319 21.18 -7.27 -0.78
CA ALA A 319 22.41 -7.70 -1.41
C ALA A 319 23.69 -7.16 -0.72
N HIS A 320 23.53 -6.25 0.23
CA HIS A 320 24.61 -5.69 1.04
C HIS A 320 25.71 -4.97 0.23
N HIS A 321 25.33 -4.17 -0.75
CA HIS A 321 26.28 -3.44 -1.57
C HIS A 321 27.08 -2.41 -0.75
N ARG A 322 28.28 -2.15 -1.22
CA ARG A 322 29.02 -0.98 -0.81
C ARG A 322 28.41 0.26 -1.47
N GLY A 323 28.14 1.31 -0.71
CA GLY A 323 27.60 2.54 -1.26
C GLY A 323 26.93 3.42 -0.22
N ARG A 324 25.85 4.10 -0.61
CA ARG A 324 25.19 5.10 0.23
C ARG A 324 23.70 4.79 0.41
N ARG A 325 23.27 4.84 1.65
CA ARG A 325 21.84 4.88 2.00
C ARG A 325 21.47 6.33 2.28
N ILE A 326 20.64 6.91 1.43
CA ILE A 326 20.24 8.32 1.47
C ILE A 326 18.76 8.35 1.89
N VAL A 327 18.48 8.86 3.08
CA VAL A 327 17.12 9.04 3.60
C VAL A 327 16.69 10.46 3.28
N ALA A 328 15.90 10.62 2.21
CA ALA A 328 15.48 11.90 1.71
C ALA A 328 14.17 11.75 0.91
N ASP A 329 13.42 12.83 0.77
CA ASP A 329 12.42 12.96 -0.27
C ASP A 329 13.10 12.82 -1.64
N ILE A 330 12.49 12.06 -2.54
CA ILE A 330 13.10 11.73 -3.83
C ILE A 330 13.13 12.96 -4.74
N CYS A 331 12.06 13.74 -4.79
CA CYS A 331 12.01 14.94 -5.62
C CYS A 331 13.02 16.00 -5.13
N ASP A 332 13.09 16.23 -3.81
CA ASP A 332 14.08 17.13 -3.21
C ASP A 332 15.51 16.67 -3.50
N TRP A 333 15.74 15.36 -3.44
CA TRP A 333 17.07 14.81 -3.76
C TRP A 333 17.44 15.04 -5.23
N LEU A 334 16.52 14.82 -6.17
CA LEU A 334 16.73 15.04 -7.61
C LEU A 334 17.03 16.51 -7.92
N GLU A 335 16.38 17.46 -7.25
CA GLU A 335 16.66 18.91 -7.40
C GLU A 335 18.09 19.26 -7.02
N HIS A 336 18.63 18.64 -5.97
CA HIS A 336 20.02 18.86 -5.51
C HIS A 336 21.06 18.04 -6.29
N HIS A 337 20.60 17.09 -7.13
CA HIS A 337 21.45 16.23 -7.97
C HIS A 337 21.09 16.35 -9.44
N PRO A 338 21.27 17.55 -10.04
CA PRO A 338 20.85 17.78 -11.41
C PRO A 338 21.57 16.85 -12.39
N ALA A 339 20.79 16.31 -13.31
CA ALA A 339 21.31 15.51 -14.42
C ALA A 339 22.14 16.38 -15.36
N HIS A 340 23.26 15.83 -15.84
CA HIS A 340 24.02 16.39 -16.94
C HIS A 340 23.67 15.64 -18.23
N PRO A 341 23.29 16.32 -19.33
CA PRO A 341 22.90 15.65 -20.58
C PRO A 341 24.06 14.80 -21.13
N MET A 342 23.85 13.50 -21.20
CA MET A 342 24.79 12.51 -21.70
C MET A 342 24.14 11.64 -22.77
N MET A 343 24.96 11.12 -23.69
CA MET A 343 24.47 10.11 -24.64
C MET A 343 24.22 8.78 -23.96
N PRO A 344 23.14 8.06 -24.32
CA PRO A 344 22.87 6.74 -23.77
C PRO A 344 24.06 5.78 -23.97
N TRP A 345 24.58 5.23 -22.89
CA TRP A 345 25.73 4.31 -22.96
C TRP A 345 25.30 2.85 -23.16
N ALA A 346 24.04 2.53 -22.86
CA ALA A 346 23.49 1.18 -22.90
C ALA A 346 22.41 1.02 -23.99
N GLU A 347 22.49 1.76 -25.08
CA GLU A 347 21.57 1.74 -26.22
C GLU A 347 21.19 0.31 -26.70
N PRO A 348 22.09 -0.70 -26.70
CA PRO A 348 21.72 -2.05 -27.10
C PRO A 348 20.63 -2.70 -26.21
N LEU A 349 20.38 -2.23 -24.99
CA LEU A 349 19.27 -2.70 -24.17
C LEU A 349 17.91 -2.33 -24.74
N GLU A 350 17.78 -1.19 -25.39
CA GLU A 350 16.55 -0.77 -26.07
C GLU A 350 16.18 -1.76 -27.19
N GLY A 351 17.17 -2.18 -27.97
CA GLY A 351 17.00 -3.19 -28.99
C GLY A 351 16.55 -4.54 -28.43
N LEU A 352 17.12 -4.94 -27.29
CA LEU A 352 16.77 -6.18 -26.60
C LEU A 352 15.37 -6.12 -25.99
N ALA A 353 15.01 -5.00 -25.35
CA ALA A 353 13.67 -4.76 -24.84
C ALA A 353 12.61 -4.78 -25.96
N ALA A 354 12.88 -4.11 -27.08
CA ALA A 354 12.00 -4.09 -28.24
C ALA A 354 11.86 -5.48 -28.88
N GLN A 355 12.93 -6.27 -28.93
CA GLN A 355 12.87 -7.67 -29.39
C GLN A 355 12.00 -8.51 -28.45
N THR A 356 12.19 -8.35 -27.16
CA THR A 356 11.39 -9.05 -26.14
C THR A 356 9.90 -8.71 -26.25
N GLN A 357 9.55 -7.43 -26.42
CA GLN A 357 8.16 -7.04 -26.65
C GLN A 357 7.55 -7.69 -27.88
N ARG A 358 8.30 -7.80 -29.00
CA ARG A 358 7.83 -8.49 -30.19
C ARG A 358 7.57 -9.98 -29.96
N ILE A 359 8.42 -10.64 -29.16
CA ILE A 359 8.22 -12.04 -28.74
C ILE A 359 6.95 -12.16 -27.91
N VAL A 360 6.80 -11.29 -26.89
CA VAL A 360 5.61 -11.26 -26.03
C VAL A 360 4.33 -11.06 -26.85
N ALA A 361 4.32 -10.07 -27.75
CA ALA A 361 3.17 -9.77 -28.61
C ALA A 361 2.78 -10.95 -29.52
N ARG A 362 3.78 -11.65 -30.06
CA ARG A 362 3.57 -12.83 -30.93
C ARG A 362 3.01 -14.03 -30.16
N ASP A 363 3.50 -14.26 -28.94
CA ASP A 363 3.24 -15.48 -28.20
C ASP A 363 2.04 -15.39 -27.22
N LEU A 364 1.53 -14.19 -26.94
CA LEU A 364 0.39 -13.95 -26.04
C LEU A 364 -0.93 -13.70 -26.81
N THR A 365 -1.31 -14.65 -27.64
CA THR A 365 -2.56 -14.60 -28.44
C THR A 365 -3.70 -15.43 -27.84
N GLU A 366 -3.40 -16.38 -26.96
CA GLU A 366 -4.37 -17.27 -26.34
C GLU A 366 -4.95 -16.65 -25.06
N TRP A 367 -6.26 -16.91 -24.81
CA TRP A 367 -6.94 -16.48 -23.60
C TRP A 367 -6.27 -17.05 -22.35
N GLY A 368 -5.98 -16.18 -21.39
CA GLY A 368 -5.33 -16.54 -20.15
C GLY A 368 -4.82 -15.33 -19.36
N GLU A 369 -4.41 -15.57 -18.13
CA GLU A 369 -3.98 -14.50 -17.22
C GLU A 369 -2.77 -13.70 -17.74
N ALA A 370 -1.85 -14.33 -18.46
CA ALA A 370 -0.71 -13.66 -19.07
C ALA A 370 -1.11 -12.72 -20.22
N GLN A 371 -2.10 -13.10 -21.05
CA GLN A 371 -2.65 -12.23 -22.09
C GLN A 371 -3.32 -11.02 -21.46
N VAL A 372 -4.12 -11.21 -20.41
CA VAL A 372 -4.79 -10.11 -19.70
C VAL A 372 -3.76 -9.18 -19.05
N ALA A 373 -2.71 -9.72 -18.41
CA ALA A 373 -1.62 -8.93 -17.86
C ALA A 373 -0.92 -8.07 -18.93
N TYR A 374 -0.61 -8.65 -20.08
CA TYR A 374 0.01 -7.93 -21.20
C TYR A 374 -0.89 -6.82 -21.77
N ARG A 375 -2.21 -7.07 -21.83
CA ARG A 375 -3.20 -6.13 -22.36
C ARG A 375 -3.80 -5.20 -21.30
N LEU A 376 -3.34 -5.28 -20.07
CA LEU A 376 -3.86 -4.50 -18.96
C LEU A 376 -3.87 -2.98 -19.23
N PRO A 377 -2.86 -2.37 -19.88
CA PRO A 377 -2.89 -0.95 -20.21
C PRO A 377 -4.10 -0.51 -21.06
N GLU A 378 -4.66 -1.42 -21.88
CA GLU A 378 -5.83 -1.17 -22.72
C GLU A 378 -7.16 -1.21 -21.95
N LEU A 379 -7.14 -1.68 -20.70
CA LEU A 379 -8.31 -1.84 -19.81
C LEU A 379 -8.40 -0.73 -18.77
N LEU A 380 -7.36 0.09 -18.63
CA LEU A 380 -7.30 1.14 -17.61
C LEU A 380 -8.26 2.30 -17.93
N PRO A 381 -8.96 2.84 -16.92
CA PRO A 381 -9.71 4.07 -17.07
C PRO A 381 -8.76 5.27 -17.26
N ALA A 382 -9.10 6.22 -18.13
CA ALA A 382 -8.21 7.32 -18.52
C ALA A 382 -7.70 8.14 -17.32
N ASP A 383 -8.59 8.57 -16.43
CA ASP A 383 -8.26 9.36 -15.23
C ASP A 383 -8.38 8.53 -13.95
N GLY A 384 -8.04 7.26 -14.02
CA GLY A 384 -8.21 6.32 -12.93
C GLY A 384 -6.93 5.92 -12.23
N GLN A 385 -7.00 4.75 -11.60
CA GLN A 385 -5.90 4.14 -10.86
C GLN A 385 -5.99 2.63 -10.89
N LEU A 386 -4.87 1.98 -10.67
CA LEU A 386 -4.72 0.53 -10.67
C LEU A 386 -4.29 0.04 -9.28
N PHE A 387 -4.95 -1.01 -8.79
CA PHE A 387 -4.49 -1.76 -7.61
C PHE A 387 -4.14 -3.19 -8.02
N LEU A 388 -2.93 -3.62 -7.71
CA LEU A 388 -2.43 -4.96 -8.06
C LEU A 388 -2.30 -5.85 -6.83
N GLY A 389 -2.90 -7.02 -6.92
CA GLY A 389 -2.75 -8.08 -5.93
C GLY A 389 -1.39 -8.78 -6.02
N ASN A 390 -0.99 -9.38 -4.92
CA ASN A 390 0.25 -10.11 -4.79
C ASN A 390 0.25 -11.46 -5.54
N SER A 391 1.26 -12.28 -5.31
CA SER A 391 1.46 -13.60 -5.91
C SER A 391 1.82 -13.54 -7.40
N LEU A 392 1.14 -14.33 -8.26
CA LEU A 392 1.45 -14.41 -9.69
C LEU A 392 1.00 -13.16 -10.45
N THR A 393 -0.14 -12.58 -10.07
CA THR A 393 -0.75 -11.42 -10.75
C THR A 393 0.24 -10.25 -10.91
N VAL A 394 0.79 -9.74 -9.81
CA VAL A 394 1.73 -8.61 -9.88
C VAL A 394 2.97 -8.93 -10.70
N ARG A 395 3.44 -10.18 -10.67
CA ARG A 395 4.63 -10.63 -11.41
C ARG A 395 4.39 -10.71 -12.91
N LEU A 396 3.22 -11.16 -13.32
CA LEU A 396 2.86 -11.18 -14.74
C LEU A 396 2.68 -9.76 -15.27
N VAL A 397 2.07 -8.86 -14.51
CA VAL A 397 1.91 -7.46 -14.91
C VAL A 397 3.28 -6.77 -14.98
N ASP A 398 4.15 -6.96 -13.98
CA ASP A 398 5.52 -6.42 -13.96
C ASP A 398 6.36 -6.85 -15.16
N ALA A 399 6.25 -8.14 -15.51
CA ALA A 399 7.05 -8.72 -16.59
C ALA A 399 6.52 -8.46 -18.00
N LEU A 400 5.22 -8.20 -18.17
CA LEU A 400 4.55 -8.21 -19.47
C LEU A 400 3.89 -6.90 -19.85
N ALA A 401 3.33 -6.15 -18.88
CA ALA A 401 2.67 -4.88 -19.15
C ALA A 401 3.68 -3.73 -19.29
N GLN A 402 3.30 -2.72 -20.07
CA GLN A 402 3.95 -1.42 -20.05
C GLN A 402 2.89 -0.39 -19.67
N LEU A 403 2.86 -0.02 -18.40
CA LEU A 403 1.90 0.95 -17.88
C LEU A 403 2.32 2.38 -18.27
N PRO A 404 1.36 3.31 -18.45
CA PRO A 404 1.69 4.70 -18.77
C PRO A 404 2.51 5.37 -17.66
N ALA A 405 3.43 6.23 -18.01
CA ALA A 405 4.18 7.04 -17.05
C ALA A 405 3.23 7.92 -16.24
N GLY A 406 3.47 8.00 -14.92
CA GLY A 406 2.63 8.80 -14.03
C GLY A 406 1.23 8.22 -13.77
N TYR A 407 0.89 7.04 -14.30
CA TYR A 407 -0.38 6.40 -13.99
C TYR A 407 -0.34 5.79 -12.58
N PRO A 408 -1.28 6.15 -11.67
CA PRO A 408 -1.22 5.70 -10.29
C PRO A 408 -1.41 4.19 -10.16
N VAL A 409 -0.41 3.50 -9.61
CA VAL A 409 -0.42 2.05 -9.35
C VAL A 409 -0.13 1.78 -7.89
N TYR A 410 -1.00 1.00 -7.26
CA TYR A 410 -0.91 0.67 -5.84
C TYR A 410 -0.85 -0.85 -5.62
N GLY A 411 -0.32 -1.25 -4.47
CA GLY A 411 -0.28 -2.63 -4.02
C GLY A 411 0.30 -2.72 -2.61
N ASN A 412 0.04 -3.83 -1.92
CA ASN A 412 0.60 -4.12 -0.60
C ASN A 412 1.88 -4.95 -0.75
N ARG A 413 3.00 -4.28 -0.96
CA ARG A 413 4.30 -4.92 -1.24
C ARG A 413 5.32 -4.81 -0.11
N GLY A 414 4.88 -4.49 1.11
CA GLY A 414 5.69 -4.54 2.32
C GLY A 414 5.92 -5.98 2.77
N ALA A 415 4.92 -6.58 3.39
CA ALA A 415 4.90 -7.99 3.75
C ALA A 415 4.47 -8.90 2.58
N SER A 416 3.87 -8.33 1.54
CA SER A 416 3.40 -9.04 0.35
C SER A 416 2.36 -10.14 0.65
N GLY A 417 1.52 -9.92 1.67
CA GLY A 417 0.41 -10.80 2.03
C GLY A 417 -0.70 -10.82 0.98
N ILE A 418 -1.58 -11.81 1.06
CA ILE A 418 -2.77 -11.90 0.21
C ILE A 418 -4.05 -11.49 0.94
N ASP A 419 -3.94 -11.13 2.21
CA ASP A 419 -5.01 -10.63 3.07
C ASP A 419 -5.29 -9.13 2.83
N GLY A 420 -6.53 -8.71 3.03
CA GLY A 420 -6.95 -7.30 3.02
C GLY A 420 -6.80 -6.56 1.69
N LEU A 421 -6.64 -7.26 0.55
CA LEU A 421 -6.35 -6.60 -0.73
C LEU A 421 -7.58 -5.91 -1.33
N VAL A 422 -8.77 -6.48 -1.19
CA VAL A 422 -10.03 -5.83 -1.60
C VAL A 422 -10.29 -4.60 -0.74
N SER A 423 -10.08 -4.74 0.59
CA SER A 423 -10.22 -3.65 1.54
C SER A 423 -9.27 -2.49 1.25
N THR A 424 -7.99 -2.79 0.94
CA THR A 424 -6.99 -1.77 0.59
C THR A 424 -7.37 -1.07 -0.71
N ALA A 425 -7.79 -1.81 -1.74
CA ALA A 425 -8.23 -1.23 -3.02
C ALA A 425 -9.45 -0.29 -2.84
N ALA A 426 -10.40 -0.68 -1.98
CA ALA A 426 -11.52 0.18 -1.62
C ALA A 426 -11.07 1.47 -0.90
N GLY A 427 -10.06 1.37 -0.03
CA GLY A 427 -9.45 2.51 0.64
C GLY A 427 -8.74 3.45 -0.33
N VAL A 428 -7.98 2.92 -1.26
CA VAL A 428 -7.33 3.68 -2.34
C VAL A 428 -8.37 4.47 -3.14
N GLN A 429 -9.49 3.87 -3.51
CA GLN A 429 -10.54 4.59 -4.22
C GLN A 429 -11.17 5.69 -3.39
N ARG A 430 -11.50 5.42 -2.12
CA ARG A 430 -12.16 6.38 -1.24
C ARG A 430 -11.31 7.60 -0.91
N ALA A 431 -9.99 7.47 -1.00
CA ALA A 431 -9.07 8.57 -0.75
C ALA A 431 -9.19 9.71 -1.77
N ASN A 432 -9.43 9.40 -3.03
CA ASN A 432 -9.40 10.37 -4.11
C ASN A 432 -10.63 10.35 -5.05
N GLY A 433 -11.54 9.39 -4.86
CA GLY A 433 -12.77 9.27 -5.64
C GLY A 433 -12.56 8.92 -7.13
N LYS A 434 -11.41 8.35 -7.50
CA LYS A 434 -11.10 8.02 -8.90
C LYS A 434 -11.64 6.64 -9.31
N PRO A 435 -11.99 6.45 -10.60
CA PRO A 435 -12.25 5.12 -11.14
C PRO A 435 -11.08 4.18 -10.84
N THR A 436 -11.39 2.99 -10.31
CA THR A 436 -10.38 2.06 -9.80
C THR A 436 -10.52 0.69 -10.44
N LEU A 437 -9.42 0.21 -11.04
CA LEU A 437 -9.26 -1.17 -11.44
C LEU A 437 -8.44 -1.91 -10.37
N ALA A 438 -9.03 -2.94 -9.76
CA ALA A 438 -8.31 -3.87 -8.90
C ALA A 438 -8.17 -5.22 -9.61
N VAL A 439 -6.96 -5.78 -9.65
CA VAL A 439 -6.69 -7.10 -10.27
C VAL A 439 -6.09 -8.01 -9.21
N LEU A 440 -6.86 -9.00 -8.79
CA LEU A 440 -6.51 -9.91 -7.69
C LEU A 440 -6.64 -11.37 -8.14
N GLY A 441 -5.90 -12.28 -7.48
CA GLY A 441 -6.14 -13.71 -7.62
C GLY A 441 -7.36 -14.18 -6.82
N ASP A 442 -7.84 -15.38 -7.13
CA ASP A 442 -8.98 -16.03 -6.46
C ASP A 442 -8.76 -16.21 -4.96
N LEU A 443 -7.62 -16.75 -4.53
CA LEU A 443 -7.32 -16.92 -3.09
C LEU A 443 -7.23 -15.58 -2.35
N SER A 444 -6.68 -14.55 -2.97
CA SER A 444 -6.64 -13.20 -2.39
C SER A 444 -8.05 -12.64 -2.18
N THR A 445 -8.93 -12.83 -3.16
CA THR A 445 -10.32 -12.39 -3.09
C THR A 445 -11.11 -13.19 -2.06
N LEU A 446 -10.91 -14.52 -2.00
CA LEU A 446 -11.52 -15.38 -0.98
C LEU A 446 -11.07 -15.01 0.44
N TYR A 447 -9.79 -14.68 0.61
CA TYR A 447 -9.24 -14.31 1.92
C TYR A 447 -9.87 -13.01 2.47
N ASP A 448 -10.29 -12.11 1.61
CA ASP A 448 -10.88 -10.81 1.95
C ASP A 448 -12.33 -10.68 1.43
N LEU A 449 -13.07 -11.80 1.39
CA LEU A 449 -14.37 -11.90 0.70
C LEU A 449 -15.42 -10.95 1.28
N ASN A 450 -15.45 -10.76 2.59
CA ASN A 450 -16.40 -9.88 3.26
C ASN A 450 -16.17 -8.38 2.92
N ALA A 451 -14.98 -8.03 2.44
CA ALA A 451 -14.66 -6.68 1.99
C ALA A 451 -15.42 -6.26 0.71
N LEU A 452 -16.05 -7.21 0.00
CA LEU A 452 -17.02 -6.88 -1.07
C LEU A 452 -18.14 -5.97 -0.55
N ALA A 453 -18.47 -6.03 0.75
CA ALA A 453 -19.40 -5.10 1.38
C ALA A 453 -18.97 -3.63 1.25
N LEU A 454 -17.66 -3.34 1.21
CA LEU A 454 -17.11 -1.98 1.07
C LEU A 454 -17.35 -1.41 -0.33
N LEU A 455 -17.50 -2.27 -1.35
CA LEU A 455 -17.66 -1.87 -2.74
C LEU A 455 -19.10 -1.41 -3.07
N ARG A 456 -20.07 -1.66 -2.21
CA ARG A 456 -21.47 -1.21 -2.40
C ARG A 456 -21.60 0.31 -2.47
N ASP A 457 -20.77 0.99 -1.68
CA ASP A 457 -20.77 2.45 -1.55
C ASP A 457 -19.51 3.06 -2.20
N ALA A 458 -19.07 2.49 -3.31
CA ALA A 458 -17.93 2.99 -4.06
C ALA A 458 -18.23 4.41 -4.62
N PRO A 459 -17.39 5.43 -4.36
CA PRO A 459 -17.67 6.81 -4.77
C PRO A 459 -17.51 7.07 -6.27
N ALA A 460 -16.88 6.13 -6.99
CA ALA A 460 -16.65 6.17 -8.44
C ALA A 460 -16.73 4.74 -8.99
N PRO A 461 -16.73 4.52 -10.32
CA PRO A 461 -16.69 3.19 -10.89
C PRO A 461 -15.56 2.34 -10.31
N PHE A 462 -15.89 1.15 -9.83
CA PHE A 462 -14.94 0.19 -9.28
C PHE A 462 -15.06 -1.14 -10.03
N VAL A 463 -13.98 -1.60 -10.59
CA VAL A 463 -13.91 -2.90 -11.26
C VAL A 463 -12.93 -3.80 -10.52
N LEU A 464 -13.42 -4.92 -10.02
CA LEU A 464 -12.60 -5.98 -9.43
C LEU A 464 -12.47 -7.12 -10.43
N ILE A 465 -11.30 -7.24 -11.05
CA ILE A 465 -10.95 -8.44 -11.82
C ILE A 465 -10.43 -9.51 -10.86
N VAL A 466 -11.10 -10.64 -10.83
CA VAL A 466 -10.66 -11.83 -10.10
C VAL A 466 -10.09 -12.84 -11.09
N VAL A 467 -8.78 -13.02 -11.06
CA VAL A 467 -8.11 -14.06 -11.85
C VAL A 467 -8.30 -15.40 -11.14
N ASN A 468 -9.29 -16.17 -11.60
CA ASN A 468 -9.60 -17.48 -11.06
C ASN A 468 -8.86 -18.56 -11.85
N ASN A 469 -7.66 -18.88 -11.40
CA ASN A 469 -6.82 -19.96 -11.88
C ASN A 469 -6.79 -21.15 -10.91
N ASN A 470 -7.82 -21.26 -10.07
CA ASN A 470 -8.07 -22.35 -9.13
C ASN A 470 -6.94 -22.53 -8.10
N GLY A 471 -6.52 -21.44 -7.45
CA GLY A 471 -5.63 -21.52 -6.29
C GLY A 471 -4.30 -20.78 -6.43
N GLY A 472 -3.34 -21.14 -5.58
CA GLY A 472 -2.03 -20.49 -5.51
C GLY A 472 -1.07 -20.88 -6.64
N GLN A 473 -1.35 -20.53 -7.87
CA GLN A 473 -0.60 -21.03 -9.04
C GLN A 473 0.84 -20.49 -9.17
N ILE A 474 1.22 -19.49 -8.39
CA ILE A 474 2.64 -19.12 -8.25
C ILE A 474 3.49 -20.32 -7.80
N PHE A 475 2.92 -21.20 -6.99
CA PHE A 475 3.60 -22.38 -6.47
C PHE A 475 3.76 -23.49 -7.52
N SER A 476 3.07 -23.42 -8.65
CA SER A 476 3.28 -24.35 -9.77
C SER A 476 4.70 -24.26 -10.35
N MET A 477 5.40 -23.14 -10.10
CA MET A 477 6.80 -22.92 -10.49
C MET A 477 7.82 -23.51 -9.49
N LEU A 478 7.37 -24.02 -8.32
CA LEU A 478 8.28 -24.62 -7.34
C LEU A 478 8.70 -26.05 -7.75
N PRO A 479 9.95 -26.43 -7.53
CA PRO A 479 10.46 -27.76 -7.81
C PRO A 479 10.06 -28.78 -6.71
N THR A 480 8.77 -28.78 -6.32
CA THR A 480 8.20 -29.69 -5.33
C THR A 480 7.45 -30.83 -6.03
N PRO A 481 7.30 -32.03 -5.40
CA PRO A 481 6.49 -33.08 -5.96
C PRO A 481 5.06 -32.62 -6.27
N ALA A 482 4.50 -33.04 -7.41
CA ALA A 482 3.25 -32.50 -7.94
C ALA A 482 2.07 -32.68 -6.98
N ARG A 483 1.93 -33.85 -6.35
CA ARG A 483 0.83 -34.17 -5.43
C ARG A 483 0.83 -33.28 -4.18
N GLU A 484 2.01 -33.10 -3.58
CA GLU A 484 2.21 -32.25 -2.39
C GLU A 484 2.03 -30.78 -2.74
N ARG A 485 2.52 -30.36 -3.91
CA ARG A 485 2.35 -29.00 -4.43
C ARG A 485 0.88 -28.65 -4.61
N GLU A 486 0.11 -29.50 -5.27
CA GLU A 486 -1.32 -29.29 -5.47
C GLU A 486 -2.06 -29.18 -4.12
N LYS A 487 -1.82 -30.14 -3.22
CA LYS A 487 -2.55 -30.25 -1.96
C LYS A 487 -2.21 -29.15 -0.95
N PHE A 488 -0.93 -28.78 -0.80
CA PHE A 488 -0.45 -27.95 0.31
C PHE A 488 -0.06 -26.53 -0.11
N TYR A 489 0.09 -26.26 -1.41
CA TYR A 489 0.53 -24.97 -1.92
C TYR A 489 -0.48 -24.35 -2.89
N CYS A 490 -0.84 -25.05 -3.96
CA CYS A 490 -1.83 -24.52 -4.90
C CYS A 490 -3.22 -24.47 -4.27
N MET A 491 -3.62 -25.50 -3.50
CA MET A 491 -4.85 -25.54 -2.75
C MET A 491 -6.09 -25.16 -3.59
N PRO A 492 -6.43 -25.92 -4.64
CA PRO A 492 -7.56 -25.61 -5.51
C PRO A 492 -8.87 -25.55 -4.73
N GLN A 493 -9.68 -24.52 -4.97
CA GLN A 493 -10.90 -24.26 -4.22
C GLN A 493 -12.16 -24.59 -5.01
N ASN A 494 -12.10 -24.62 -6.34
CA ASN A 494 -13.23 -24.89 -7.24
C ASN A 494 -14.44 -23.97 -6.97
N VAL A 495 -14.22 -22.70 -6.77
CA VAL A 495 -15.26 -21.71 -6.44
C VAL A 495 -15.63 -20.84 -7.64
N SER A 496 -16.83 -20.25 -7.55
CA SER A 496 -17.29 -19.17 -8.42
C SER A 496 -17.62 -17.95 -7.58
N PHE A 497 -17.30 -16.77 -8.10
CA PHE A 497 -17.54 -15.50 -7.40
C PHE A 497 -18.92 -14.89 -7.71
N ALA A 498 -19.71 -15.46 -8.63
CA ALA A 498 -21.07 -15.00 -8.92
C ALA A 498 -21.98 -14.94 -7.68
N PRO A 499 -22.04 -15.98 -6.82
CA PRO A 499 -22.85 -15.91 -5.59
C PRO A 499 -22.37 -14.83 -4.62
N ALA A 500 -21.06 -14.61 -4.55
CA ALA A 500 -20.48 -13.58 -3.67
C ALA A 500 -20.83 -12.17 -4.16
N ALA A 501 -20.71 -11.89 -5.45
CA ALA A 501 -21.15 -10.63 -6.04
C ALA A 501 -22.64 -10.37 -5.79
N ALA A 502 -23.51 -11.38 -6.01
CA ALA A 502 -24.92 -11.29 -5.74
C ALA A 502 -25.25 -11.04 -4.25
N MET A 503 -24.51 -11.68 -3.33
CA MET A 503 -24.67 -11.51 -1.88
C MET A 503 -24.48 -10.05 -1.45
N PHE A 504 -23.57 -9.32 -2.11
CA PHE A 504 -23.28 -7.92 -1.82
C PHE A 504 -23.92 -6.94 -2.81
N SER A 505 -24.84 -7.40 -3.66
CA SER A 505 -25.55 -6.57 -4.65
C SER A 505 -24.61 -5.86 -5.63
N LEU A 506 -23.52 -6.52 -6.03
CA LEU A 506 -22.57 -6.05 -7.01
C LEU A 506 -22.89 -6.62 -8.40
N ASN A 507 -22.50 -5.92 -9.45
CA ASN A 507 -22.54 -6.46 -10.80
C ASN A 507 -21.53 -7.60 -10.94
N TYR A 508 -21.84 -8.56 -11.81
CA TYR A 508 -20.97 -9.70 -12.09
C TYR A 508 -20.96 -10.03 -13.58
N ASP A 509 -19.76 -10.34 -14.09
CA ASP A 509 -19.58 -10.91 -15.43
C ASP A 509 -18.41 -11.89 -15.43
N ALA A 510 -18.38 -12.81 -16.41
CA ALA A 510 -17.35 -13.82 -16.57
C ALA A 510 -16.98 -13.98 -18.06
N PRO A 511 -16.25 -13.03 -18.65
CA PRO A 511 -15.87 -13.08 -20.06
C PRO A 511 -14.85 -14.22 -20.34
N GLU A 512 -15.01 -14.85 -21.51
CA GLU A 512 -14.19 -15.99 -21.94
C GLU A 512 -13.20 -15.61 -23.06
N SER A 513 -13.07 -14.34 -23.39
CA SER A 513 -12.14 -13.84 -24.41
C SER A 513 -11.74 -12.40 -24.10
N LEU A 514 -10.63 -11.96 -24.69
CA LEU A 514 -10.18 -10.58 -24.57
C LEU A 514 -11.19 -9.57 -25.18
N ALA A 515 -11.87 -9.93 -26.26
CA ALA A 515 -12.89 -9.09 -26.88
C ALA A 515 -14.08 -8.90 -25.93
N ALA A 516 -14.60 -10.01 -25.37
CA ALA A 516 -15.68 -9.96 -24.38
C ALA A 516 -15.26 -9.18 -23.12
N LEU A 517 -14.02 -9.37 -22.64
CA LEU A 517 -13.51 -8.62 -21.50
C LEU A 517 -13.51 -7.10 -21.77
N LYS A 518 -13.07 -6.64 -22.93
CA LYS A 518 -13.09 -5.21 -23.30
C LYS A 518 -14.51 -4.64 -23.35
N GLU A 519 -15.46 -5.40 -23.86
CA GLU A 519 -16.87 -5.01 -23.86
C GLU A 519 -17.43 -4.89 -22.43
N THR A 520 -17.20 -5.90 -21.61
CA THR A 520 -17.56 -5.89 -20.18
C THR A 520 -16.93 -4.69 -19.45
N MET A 521 -15.65 -4.41 -19.67
CA MET A 521 -14.96 -3.26 -19.07
C MET A 521 -15.61 -1.93 -19.47
N THR A 522 -16.02 -1.77 -20.73
CA THR A 522 -16.69 -0.55 -21.21
C THR A 522 -18.01 -0.31 -20.46
N HIS A 523 -18.79 -1.35 -20.25
CA HIS A 523 -20.02 -1.28 -19.46
C HIS A 523 -19.74 -1.01 -17.98
N ALA A 524 -18.75 -1.68 -17.40
CA ALA A 524 -18.38 -1.54 -16.00
C ALA A 524 -17.92 -0.11 -15.66
N TRP A 525 -17.17 0.55 -16.55
CA TRP A 525 -16.74 1.95 -16.34
C TRP A 525 -17.89 2.97 -16.37
N SER A 526 -19.02 2.63 -16.98
CA SER A 526 -20.22 3.48 -16.98
C SER A 526 -21.22 3.15 -15.87
N SER A 527 -20.96 2.10 -15.08
CA SER A 527 -21.84 1.67 -13.99
C SER A 527 -21.58 2.46 -12.70
N SER A 528 -22.65 2.80 -11.98
CA SER A 528 -22.60 3.33 -10.62
C SER A 528 -22.45 2.22 -9.55
N VAL A 529 -22.60 0.97 -9.95
CA VAL A 529 -22.46 -0.20 -9.07
C VAL A 529 -21.13 -0.87 -9.40
N ALA A 530 -20.35 -1.18 -8.38
CA ALA A 530 -19.09 -1.89 -8.56
C ALA A 530 -19.29 -3.24 -9.26
N THR A 531 -18.36 -3.59 -10.14
CA THR A 531 -18.44 -4.79 -10.98
C THR A 531 -17.33 -5.78 -10.61
N VAL A 532 -17.72 -7.01 -10.34
CA VAL A 532 -16.81 -8.15 -10.20
C VAL A 532 -16.72 -8.86 -11.54
N ILE A 533 -15.52 -8.96 -12.09
CA ILE A 533 -15.25 -9.68 -13.34
C ILE A 533 -14.40 -10.90 -13.02
N GLU A 534 -14.99 -12.09 -13.14
CA GLU A 534 -14.29 -13.36 -12.90
C GLU A 534 -13.65 -13.85 -14.20
N LEU A 535 -12.32 -13.90 -14.23
CA LEU A 535 -11.58 -14.49 -15.35
C LEU A 535 -11.24 -15.95 -15.02
N ARG A 536 -12.03 -16.86 -15.56
CA ARG A 536 -11.76 -18.30 -15.48
C ARG A 536 -10.68 -18.66 -16.49
N VAL A 537 -9.51 -19.00 -15.99
CA VAL A 537 -8.33 -19.30 -16.82
C VAL A 537 -7.75 -20.66 -16.45
N PRO A 538 -7.02 -21.33 -17.38
CA PRO A 538 -6.38 -22.61 -17.08
C PRO A 538 -5.37 -22.48 -15.93
N GLU A 539 -5.37 -23.44 -15.01
CA GLU A 539 -4.65 -23.40 -13.72
C GLU A 539 -3.16 -23.07 -13.84
N THR A 540 -2.45 -23.71 -14.77
CA THR A 540 -0.99 -23.55 -14.88
C THR A 540 -0.55 -22.68 -16.06
N ALA A 541 -1.49 -22.13 -16.83
CA ALA A 541 -1.20 -21.44 -18.09
C ALA A 541 -0.26 -20.24 -17.92
N GLY A 542 -0.47 -19.41 -16.90
CA GLY A 542 0.38 -18.23 -16.65
C GLY A 542 1.84 -18.59 -16.37
N ALA A 543 2.07 -19.58 -15.51
CA ALA A 543 3.42 -20.05 -15.19
C ALA A 543 4.11 -20.71 -16.40
N GLN A 544 3.38 -21.51 -17.19
CA GLN A 544 3.91 -22.16 -18.38
C GLN A 544 4.26 -21.16 -19.49
N VAL A 545 3.38 -20.17 -19.71
CA VAL A 545 3.61 -19.10 -20.68
C VAL A 545 4.86 -18.29 -20.29
N PHE A 546 5.00 -17.95 -19.02
CA PHE A 546 6.17 -17.21 -18.54
C PHE A 546 7.48 -17.96 -18.80
N GLN A 547 7.51 -19.28 -18.55
CA GLN A 547 8.68 -20.11 -18.83
C GLN A 547 8.96 -20.23 -20.34
N ARG A 548 7.92 -20.31 -21.19
CA ARG A 548 8.04 -20.34 -22.66
C ARG A 548 8.66 -19.04 -23.17
N LEU A 549 8.15 -17.89 -22.71
CA LEU A 549 8.67 -16.57 -23.08
C LEU A 549 10.14 -16.41 -22.71
N LEU A 550 10.54 -16.86 -21.52
CA LEU A 550 11.94 -16.84 -21.10
C LEU A 550 12.86 -17.62 -22.04
N LYS A 551 12.44 -18.82 -22.44
CA LYS A 551 13.20 -19.62 -23.41
C LYS A 551 13.30 -18.92 -24.76
N ALA A 552 12.20 -18.32 -25.23
CA ALA A 552 12.16 -17.61 -26.51
C ALA A 552 13.02 -16.34 -26.53
N VAL A 553 13.15 -15.64 -25.42
CA VAL A 553 13.99 -14.43 -25.28
C VAL A 553 15.48 -14.80 -25.26
N CYS A 554 15.83 -15.97 -24.71
CA CYS A 554 17.22 -16.46 -24.64
C CYS A 554 17.69 -17.21 -25.90
N ALA A 555 16.78 -17.55 -26.84
CA ALA A 555 17.09 -18.23 -28.08
C ALA A 555 17.61 -17.26 -29.15
#